data_c44ba969df1b51bd322e2c242e905067
#
_entry.id   c44ba969df1b51bd322e2c242e905067
#
_cell.length_a   1.000
_cell.length_b   1.000
_cell.length_c   1.000
_cell.angle_alpha   90.00
_cell.angle_beta   90.00
_cell.angle_gamma   90.00
#
_symmetry.space_group_name_H-M   'P 1'
#
loop_
_entity.id
_entity.type
_entity.pdbx_description
1 polymer ?
#
loop_
_entity_poly.entity_id
_entity_poly.type
_entity_poly.pdbx_seq_one_letter_code
_entity_poly.pdbx_strand_id
1 'polypeptide(L)'
;MNEISIAISHTPWIEERVASFQRLLGQLGPCEVMSFQDRMPNWAWSFLMWHWAAMEAPVNVTHCLFLQDDVEVAPDFWAQLRQMIAQVPYEIIGLESCHPAAPKIASEGIGWYTTIDGLVGPGYVFPRQLLADFIGWRKRELMPGAAVRISEDTLIGVYAMARGRKIYHPVPTIIDHDTSIKSSYLNDEHKHRRTLATWRTHDRSTLDCDASNAVHLGRFYESNHWLCRQYVYDWAPQRHWTCELDRCPEQYAEGL
;
A
#
# COMPACT_ATOMS: atom_id res chain seq x y z
N MET A 1 -21.48 3.65 9.51
CA MET A 1 -20.35 2.71 9.69
C MET A 1 -19.69 2.61 8.32
N ASN A 2 -18.38 2.82 8.19
CA ASN A 2 -17.70 2.68 6.90
C ASN A 2 -17.71 1.21 6.53
N GLU A 3 -18.36 0.86 5.43
CA GLU A 3 -18.31 -0.49 4.91
C GLU A 3 -17.09 -0.67 4.02
N ILE A 4 -16.39 -1.77 4.22
CA ILE A 4 -15.11 -2.07 3.57
C ILE A 4 -15.27 -3.31 2.73
N SER A 5 -15.03 -3.23 1.43
CA SER A 5 -14.86 -4.40 0.59
C SER A 5 -13.42 -4.90 0.66
N ILE A 6 -13.24 -6.20 0.49
CA ILE A 6 -11.92 -6.85 0.56
C ILE A 6 -11.65 -7.55 -0.76
N ALA A 7 -10.50 -7.25 -1.34
CA ALA A 7 -9.98 -7.99 -2.48
C ALA A 7 -8.59 -8.54 -2.14
N ILE A 8 -8.40 -9.85 -2.33
CA ILE A 8 -7.13 -10.52 -2.05
C ILE A 8 -6.54 -11.05 -3.34
N SER A 9 -5.31 -10.66 -3.62
CA SER A 9 -4.50 -11.28 -4.67
C SER A 9 -4.00 -12.63 -4.18
N HIS A 10 -4.46 -13.73 -4.81
CA HIS A 10 -4.17 -15.10 -4.42
C HIS A 10 -3.46 -15.88 -5.52
N THR A 11 -2.42 -16.61 -5.13
CA THR A 11 -1.57 -17.41 -6.02
C THR A 11 -1.71 -18.90 -5.71
N PRO A 12 -2.84 -19.54 -6.09
CA PRO A 12 -3.20 -20.89 -5.65
C PRO A 12 -2.30 -22.02 -6.21
N TRP A 13 -1.41 -21.73 -7.13
CA TRP A 13 -0.45 -22.71 -7.68
C TRP A 13 0.87 -22.76 -6.91
N ILE A 14 1.00 -22.00 -5.83
CA ILE A 14 2.11 -22.08 -4.86
C ILE A 14 1.54 -22.59 -3.55
N GLU A 15 1.95 -23.77 -3.13
CA GLU A 15 1.35 -24.48 -1.98
C GLU A 15 1.47 -23.67 -0.68
N GLU A 16 2.62 -23.04 -0.44
CA GLU A 16 2.86 -22.21 0.74
C GLU A 16 1.91 -21.00 0.77
N ARG A 17 1.56 -20.44 -0.39
CA ARG A 17 0.60 -19.33 -0.50
C ARG A 17 -0.83 -19.76 -0.25
N VAL A 18 -1.20 -20.98 -0.62
CA VAL A 18 -2.51 -21.53 -0.28
C VAL A 18 -2.67 -21.62 1.24
N ALA A 19 -1.66 -22.16 1.92
CA ALA A 19 -1.68 -22.26 3.39
C ALA A 19 -1.72 -20.88 4.06
N SER A 20 -0.96 -19.90 3.53
CA SER A 20 -0.98 -18.52 4.02
C SER A 20 -2.32 -17.85 3.81
N PHE A 21 -2.91 -18.00 2.63
CA PHE A 21 -4.25 -17.49 2.33
C PHE A 21 -5.31 -18.02 3.32
N GLN A 22 -5.28 -19.31 3.65
CA GLN A 22 -6.20 -19.89 4.62
C GLN A 22 -5.97 -19.31 6.04
N ARG A 23 -4.73 -19.09 6.45
CA ARG A 23 -4.41 -18.40 7.71
C ARG A 23 -4.96 -16.97 7.72
N LEU A 24 -4.73 -16.21 6.64
CA LEU A 24 -5.23 -14.85 6.48
C LEU A 24 -6.76 -14.80 6.60
N LEU A 25 -7.48 -15.69 5.90
CA LEU A 25 -8.94 -15.77 6.02
C LEU A 25 -9.37 -16.08 7.46
N GLY A 26 -8.67 -16.97 8.15
CA GLY A 26 -8.92 -17.27 9.57
C GLY A 26 -8.71 -16.04 10.48
N GLN A 27 -7.70 -15.22 10.21
CA GLN A 27 -7.40 -13.98 10.94
C GLN A 27 -8.41 -12.86 10.64
N LEU A 28 -8.83 -12.72 9.40
CA LEU A 28 -9.85 -11.73 9.00
C LEU A 28 -11.23 -12.08 9.58
N GLY A 29 -11.47 -13.36 9.88
CA GLY A 29 -12.76 -13.85 10.39
C GLY A 29 -13.85 -13.86 9.29
N PRO A 30 -15.13 -14.00 9.67
CA PRO A 30 -16.22 -14.05 8.71
C PRO A 30 -16.39 -12.71 7.99
N CYS A 31 -15.94 -12.65 6.75
CA CYS A 31 -16.08 -11.50 5.85
C CYS A 31 -16.23 -11.99 4.40
N GLU A 32 -16.85 -11.15 3.58
CA GLU A 32 -16.91 -11.42 2.15
C GLU A 32 -15.59 -10.96 1.51
N VAL A 33 -14.93 -11.91 0.85
CA VAL A 33 -13.64 -11.68 0.20
C VAL A 33 -13.74 -12.03 -1.26
N MET A 34 -13.36 -11.11 -2.13
CA MET A 34 -13.12 -11.41 -3.54
C MET A 34 -11.67 -11.90 -3.69
N SER A 35 -11.50 -13.14 -4.12
CA SER A 35 -10.18 -13.67 -4.45
C SER A 35 -10.03 -13.87 -5.95
N PHE A 36 -8.86 -13.53 -6.47
CA PHE A 36 -8.54 -13.67 -7.87
C PHE A 36 -7.52 -14.80 -8.04
N GLN A 37 -7.86 -15.83 -8.80
CA GLN A 37 -7.13 -17.10 -8.84
C GLN A 37 -6.54 -17.46 -10.20
N ASP A 38 -6.71 -16.63 -11.22
CA ASP A 38 -6.25 -16.95 -12.56
C ASP A 38 -4.77 -16.62 -12.76
N ARG A 39 -4.07 -17.40 -13.62
CA ARG A 39 -2.69 -17.14 -14.04
C ARG A 39 -2.63 -15.98 -15.03
N MET A 40 -2.79 -14.78 -14.51
CA MET A 40 -2.69 -13.54 -15.29
C MET A 40 -1.38 -12.81 -14.97
N PRO A 41 -0.88 -11.94 -15.86
CA PRO A 41 0.16 -10.98 -15.49
C PRO A 41 -0.33 -10.05 -14.35
N ASN A 42 0.53 -9.71 -13.41
CA ASN A 42 0.17 -8.93 -12.22
C ASN A 42 -0.61 -7.64 -12.51
N TRP A 43 -0.25 -6.93 -13.58
CA TRP A 43 -0.97 -5.73 -13.97
C TRP A 43 -2.44 -5.99 -14.36
N ALA A 44 -2.75 -7.16 -14.91
CA ALA A 44 -4.12 -7.54 -15.25
C ALA A 44 -4.93 -7.89 -14.00
N TRP A 45 -4.30 -8.61 -13.06
CA TRP A 45 -4.87 -8.90 -11.76
C TRP A 45 -5.26 -7.65 -11.00
N SER A 46 -4.30 -6.78 -10.78
CA SER A 46 -4.50 -5.55 -10.03
C SER A 46 -5.61 -4.70 -10.67
N PHE A 47 -5.62 -4.66 -12.01
CA PHE A 47 -6.67 -3.93 -12.72
C PHE A 47 -8.06 -4.54 -12.49
N LEU A 48 -8.18 -5.86 -12.51
CA LEU A 48 -9.47 -6.53 -12.25
C LEU A 48 -9.93 -6.33 -10.80
N MET A 49 -9.03 -6.43 -9.83
CA MET A 49 -9.33 -6.15 -8.43
C MET A 49 -9.81 -4.71 -8.22
N TRP A 50 -9.11 -3.75 -8.80
CA TRP A 50 -9.49 -2.33 -8.69
C TRP A 50 -10.82 -2.05 -9.37
N HIS A 51 -11.04 -2.63 -10.57
CA HIS A 51 -12.27 -2.44 -11.31
C HIS A 51 -13.47 -3.02 -10.55
N TRP A 52 -13.34 -4.25 -10.05
CA TRP A 52 -14.36 -4.87 -9.23
C TRP A 52 -14.65 -4.02 -7.98
N ALA A 53 -13.64 -3.65 -7.22
CA ALA A 53 -13.80 -2.87 -5.99
C ALA A 53 -14.44 -1.49 -6.22
N ALA A 54 -14.11 -0.83 -7.35
CA ALA A 54 -14.67 0.47 -7.66
C ALA A 54 -16.11 0.38 -8.19
N MET A 55 -16.42 -0.60 -9.04
CA MET A 55 -17.64 -0.63 -9.88
C MET A 55 -18.66 -1.66 -9.43
N GLU A 56 -18.21 -2.82 -8.95
CA GLU A 56 -19.07 -3.98 -8.69
C GLU A 56 -19.31 -4.26 -7.20
N ALA A 57 -18.43 -3.74 -6.31
CA ALA A 57 -18.66 -3.86 -4.88
C ALA A 57 -20.00 -3.21 -4.46
N PRO A 58 -20.68 -3.68 -3.40
CA PRO A 58 -21.94 -3.14 -2.92
C PRO A 58 -21.93 -1.61 -2.80
N VAL A 59 -23.06 -0.98 -3.07
CA VAL A 59 -23.18 0.49 -3.17
C VAL A 59 -22.83 1.23 -1.87
N ASN A 60 -23.00 0.59 -0.74
CA ASN A 60 -22.73 1.10 0.60
C ASN A 60 -21.25 1.02 1.00
N VAL A 61 -20.41 0.33 0.22
CA VAL A 61 -18.96 0.27 0.41
C VAL A 61 -18.35 1.65 0.19
N THR A 62 -17.63 2.13 1.18
CA THR A 62 -16.93 3.43 1.15
C THR A 62 -15.43 3.29 0.94
N HIS A 63 -14.85 2.16 1.34
CA HIS A 63 -13.42 1.89 1.24
C HIS A 63 -13.17 0.48 0.71
N CYS A 64 -12.05 0.32 0.01
CA CYS A 64 -11.62 -0.94 -0.57
C CYS A 64 -10.27 -1.31 0.04
N LEU A 65 -10.23 -2.47 0.70
CA LEU A 65 -9.02 -3.07 1.25
C LEU A 65 -8.46 -4.06 0.24
N PHE A 66 -7.20 -3.91 -0.09
CA PHE A 66 -6.44 -4.80 -0.96
C PHE A 66 -5.34 -5.47 -0.14
N LEU A 67 -5.23 -6.79 -0.25
CA LEU A 67 -4.21 -7.58 0.44
C LEU A 67 -3.59 -8.59 -0.53
N GLN A 68 -2.36 -8.99 -0.25
CA GLN A 68 -1.75 -10.18 -0.85
C GLN A 68 -1.99 -11.39 0.06
N ASP A 69 -1.89 -12.58 -0.50
CA ASP A 69 -2.17 -13.85 0.19
C ASP A 69 -1.06 -14.30 1.16
N ASP A 70 0.08 -13.59 1.17
CA ASP A 70 1.23 -13.84 2.03
C ASP A 70 1.41 -12.82 3.15
N VAL A 71 0.31 -12.21 3.59
CA VAL A 71 0.33 -11.32 4.75
C VAL A 71 -0.31 -11.96 5.98
N GLU A 72 0.12 -11.51 7.14
CA GLU A 72 -0.52 -11.71 8.42
C GLU A 72 -1.05 -10.37 8.94
N VAL A 73 -2.18 -10.39 9.63
CA VAL A 73 -2.79 -9.19 10.18
C VAL A 73 -2.71 -9.17 11.72
N ALA A 74 -2.69 -7.98 12.30
CA ALA A 74 -2.70 -7.80 13.73
C ALA A 74 -3.96 -8.39 14.38
N PRO A 75 -3.93 -8.87 15.63
CA PRO A 75 -5.09 -9.48 16.30
C PRO A 75 -6.33 -8.58 16.37
N ASP A 76 -6.14 -7.27 16.48
CA ASP A 76 -7.19 -6.26 16.52
C ASP A 76 -7.33 -5.48 15.19
N PHE A 77 -6.93 -6.11 14.10
CA PHE A 77 -6.84 -5.52 12.74
C PHE A 77 -8.04 -4.65 12.38
N TRP A 78 -9.27 -5.16 12.53
CA TRP A 78 -10.47 -4.44 12.14
C TRP A 78 -10.72 -3.18 12.96
N ALA A 79 -10.40 -3.21 14.26
CA ALA A 79 -10.57 -2.05 15.13
C ALA A 79 -9.57 -0.96 14.72
N GLN A 80 -8.31 -1.32 14.55
CA GLN A 80 -7.26 -0.38 14.11
C GLN A 80 -7.53 0.16 12.70
N LEU A 81 -7.91 -0.70 11.75
CA LEU A 81 -8.22 -0.28 10.39
C LEU A 81 -9.34 0.76 10.33
N ARG A 82 -10.43 0.52 11.07
CA ARG A 82 -11.54 1.49 11.14
C ARG A 82 -11.11 2.82 11.77
N GLN A 83 -10.28 2.77 12.80
CA GLN A 83 -9.71 3.97 13.42
C GLN A 83 -8.83 4.74 12.43
N MET A 84 -7.99 4.06 11.67
CA MET A 84 -7.15 4.65 10.62
C MET A 84 -7.98 5.32 9.54
N ILE A 85 -9.00 4.63 9.02
CA ILE A 85 -9.92 5.18 8.03
C ILE A 85 -10.65 6.42 8.58
N ALA A 86 -11.04 6.42 9.85
CA ALA A 86 -11.70 7.58 10.46
C ALA A 86 -10.77 8.81 10.56
N GLN A 87 -9.46 8.59 10.71
CA GLN A 87 -8.46 9.66 10.73
C GLN A 87 -8.22 10.29 9.34
N VAL A 88 -8.16 9.46 8.31
CA VAL A 88 -7.83 9.90 6.94
C VAL A 88 -8.81 9.32 5.90
N PRO A 89 -10.11 9.66 5.99
CA PRO A 89 -11.16 8.97 5.24
C PRO A 89 -11.12 9.19 3.72
N TYR A 90 -10.32 10.15 3.26
CA TYR A 90 -10.23 10.52 1.84
C TYR A 90 -8.87 10.26 1.22
N GLU A 91 -7.97 9.61 1.98
CA GLU A 91 -6.59 9.39 1.57
C GLU A 91 -6.27 7.89 1.38
N ILE A 92 -5.20 7.63 0.65
CA ILE A 92 -4.66 6.27 0.49
C ILE A 92 -3.91 5.90 1.76
N ILE A 93 -4.14 4.70 2.28
CA ILE A 93 -3.40 4.16 3.42
C ILE A 93 -2.60 2.94 2.95
N GLY A 94 -1.28 3.02 2.99
CA GLY A 94 -0.39 1.87 2.84
C GLY A 94 -0.25 1.17 4.18
N LEU A 95 -0.68 -0.08 4.29
CA LEU A 95 -0.75 -0.79 5.57
C LEU A 95 0.59 -1.39 6.00
N GLU A 96 1.54 -1.51 5.09
CA GLU A 96 2.90 -1.94 5.40
C GLU A 96 3.84 -0.72 5.49
N SER A 97 4.84 -0.83 6.34
CA SER A 97 5.90 0.15 6.46
C SER A 97 7.27 -0.52 6.37
N CYS A 98 7.93 -0.36 5.23
CA CYS A 98 9.33 -0.73 5.07
C CYS A 98 10.25 0.50 4.90
N HIS A 99 9.77 1.71 5.21
CA HIS A 99 10.62 2.89 5.20
C HIS A 99 11.65 2.84 6.34
N PRO A 100 12.95 3.04 6.08
CA PRO A 100 14.00 2.95 7.10
C PRO A 100 13.78 3.85 8.33
N ALA A 101 13.09 4.97 8.17
CA ALA A 101 12.75 5.87 9.26
C ALA A 101 11.65 5.34 10.21
N ALA A 102 10.87 4.32 9.82
CA ALA A 102 9.72 3.88 10.60
C ALA A 102 10.06 3.47 12.05
N PRO A 103 11.14 2.73 12.35
CA PRO A 103 11.51 2.42 13.73
C PRO A 103 11.83 3.66 14.57
N LYS A 104 12.48 4.67 13.98
CA LYS A 104 12.79 5.92 14.66
C LYS A 104 11.52 6.72 14.95
N ILE A 105 10.61 6.83 13.97
CA ILE A 105 9.31 7.48 14.13
C ILE A 105 8.52 6.82 15.28
N ALA A 106 8.48 5.49 15.33
CA ALA A 106 7.87 4.75 16.44
C ALA A 106 8.54 5.07 17.79
N SER A 107 9.88 5.14 17.83
CA SER A 107 10.62 5.45 19.05
C SER A 107 10.40 6.89 19.56
N GLU A 108 10.00 7.80 18.68
CA GLU A 108 9.60 9.17 19.00
C GLU A 108 8.13 9.30 19.43
N GLY A 109 7.41 8.18 19.51
CA GLY A 109 6.03 8.14 19.94
C GLY A 109 5.02 8.54 18.86
N ILE A 110 5.42 8.57 17.58
CA ILE A 110 4.57 9.00 16.47
C ILE A 110 3.99 7.79 15.74
N GLY A 111 2.68 7.79 15.52
CA GLY A 111 1.93 6.67 14.94
C GLY A 111 1.71 6.74 13.43
N TRP A 112 2.24 7.77 12.73
CA TRP A 112 2.04 7.94 11.30
C TRP A 112 3.24 8.59 10.61
N TYR A 113 3.47 8.19 9.36
CA TYR A 113 4.23 9.00 8.41
C TYR A 113 3.50 9.08 7.07
N THR A 114 3.91 10.01 6.21
CA THR A 114 3.39 10.15 4.85
C THR A 114 4.51 10.19 3.83
N THR A 115 4.21 9.65 2.64
CA THR A 115 5.04 9.76 1.44
C THR A 115 4.23 10.34 0.28
N ILE A 116 4.89 10.73 -0.80
CA ILE A 116 4.22 11.24 -2.00
C ILE A 116 4.27 10.25 -3.18
N ASP A 117 5.14 9.26 -3.16
CA ASP A 117 5.42 8.38 -4.28
C ASP A 117 5.53 6.90 -3.90
N GLY A 118 5.48 6.56 -2.63
CA GLY A 118 5.71 5.21 -2.15
C GLY A 118 4.47 4.57 -1.59
N LEU A 119 3.93 3.58 -2.27
CA LEU A 119 3.10 2.56 -1.68
C LEU A 119 3.88 1.27 -1.68
N VAL A 120 4.10 0.69 -0.53
CA VAL A 120 4.73 -0.63 -0.44
C VAL A 120 3.65 -1.65 -0.22
N GLY A 121 3.60 -2.60 -1.16
CA GLY A 121 2.45 -3.36 -1.30
C GLY A 121 2.24 -4.65 -0.80
N PRO A 122 2.16 -5.32 0.30
CA PRO A 122 1.24 -6.42 0.41
C PRO A 122 -0.15 -6.00 0.89
N GLY A 123 -0.37 -4.73 1.28
CA GLY A 123 -1.70 -4.28 1.66
C GLY A 123 -1.89 -2.78 1.70
N TYR A 124 -3.07 -2.34 1.24
CA TYR A 124 -3.44 -0.92 1.23
C TYR A 124 -4.95 -0.72 1.21
N VAL A 125 -5.36 0.47 1.60
CA VAL A 125 -6.77 0.90 1.57
C VAL A 125 -6.93 2.08 0.63
N PHE A 126 -7.97 2.00 -0.18
CA PHE A 126 -8.41 3.09 -1.05
C PHE A 126 -9.83 3.55 -0.69
N PRO A 127 -10.08 4.86 -0.54
CA PRO A 127 -11.45 5.36 -0.63
C PRO A 127 -12.04 4.99 -2.00
N ARG A 128 -13.25 4.43 -2.05
CA ARG A 128 -13.85 3.93 -3.30
C ARG A 128 -13.94 5.00 -4.39
N GLN A 129 -14.31 6.21 -4.02
CA GLN A 129 -14.40 7.32 -4.97
C GLN A 129 -13.02 7.68 -5.55
N LEU A 130 -11.98 7.65 -4.73
CA LEU A 130 -10.61 7.91 -5.17
C LEU A 130 -10.10 6.78 -6.06
N LEU A 131 -10.47 5.53 -5.78
CA LEU A 131 -10.17 4.38 -6.62
C LEU A 131 -10.80 4.51 -8.01
N ALA A 132 -12.03 4.99 -8.09
CA ALA A 132 -12.69 5.25 -9.38
C ALA A 132 -11.98 6.35 -10.19
N ASP A 133 -11.52 7.43 -9.52
CA ASP A 133 -10.69 8.45 -10.18
C ASP A 133 -9.33 7.88 -10.64
N PHE A 134 -8.69 7.07 -9.82
CA PHE A 134 -7.44 6.39 -10.19
C PHE A 134 -7.58 5.53 -11.45
N ILE A 135 -8.65 4.73 -11.54
CA ILE A 135 -8.93 3.91 -12.73
C ILE A 135 -9.17 4.81 -13.96
N GLY A 136 -9.93 5.87 -13.79
CA GLY A 136 -10.18 6.85 -14.84
C GLY A 136 -8.90 7.57 -15.29
N TRP A 137 -8.07 7.98 -14.34
CA TRP A 137 -6.76 8.59 -14.60
C TRP A 137 -5.85 7.61 -15.37
N ARG A 138 -5.73 6.37 -14.91
CA ARG A 138 -4.93 5.34 -15.58
C ARG A 138 -5.33 5.17 -17.05
N LYS A 139 -6.62 5.14 -17.34
CA LYS A 139 -7.14 4.99 -18.72
C LYS A 139 -6.82 6.19 -19.61
N ARG A 140 -6.81 7.41 -19.06
CA ARG A 140 -6.62 8.65 -19.84
C ARG A 140 -5.16 9.04 -20.01
N GLU A 141 -4.37 8.87 -18.95
CA GLU A 141 -3.05 9.49 -18.86
C GLU A 141 -1.91 8.50 -19.14
N LEU A 142 -2.15 7.20 -18.95
CA LEU A 142 -1.14 6.18 -19.27
C LEU A 142 -1.27 5.73 -20.72
N MET A 143 -0.16 5.83 -21.44
CA MET A 143 -0.10 5.29 -22.79
C MET A 143 -0.32 3.76 -22.79
N PRO A 144 -1.04 3.23 -23.82
CA PRO A 144 -1.15 1.79 -24.00
C PRO A 144 0.24 1.13 -23.98
N GLY A 145 0.43 0.15 -23.09
CA GLY A 145 1.71 -0.56 -22.94
C GLY A 145 2.61 -0.07 -21.80
N ALA A 146 2.59 1.20 -21.40
CA ALA A 146 3.35 1.68 -20.24
C ALA A 146 2.87 1.05 -18.94
N ALA A 147 1.55 0.98 -18.74
CA ALA A 147 0.94 0.38 -17.56
C ALA A 147 1.27 -1.12 -17.36
N VAL A 148 1.65 -1.81 -18.44
CA VAL A 148 1.96 -3.25 -18.43
C VAL A 148 3.30 -3.55 -17.72
N ARG A 149 4.16 -2.57 -17.58
CA ARG A 149 5.52 -2.73 -17.06
C ARG A 149 5.73 -2.14 -15.67
N ILE A 150 4.73 -1.42 -15.16
CA ILE A 150 4.81 -0.75 -13.86
C ILE A 150 4.14 -1.64 -12.82
N SER A 151 4.81 -1.87 -11.69
CA SER A 151 4.22 -2.58 -10.56
C SER A 151 3.03 -1.81 -9.99
N GLU A 152 2.12 -2.52 -9.37
CA GLU A 152 0.88 -2.00 -8.78
C GLU A 152 1.15 -0.85 -7.80
N ASP A 153 2.03 -1.08 -6.87
CA ASP A 153 2.45 -0.14 -5.84
C ASP A 153 3.08 1.13 -6.44
N THR A 154 3.97 0.97 -7.41
CA THR A 154 4.56 2.09 -8.15
C THR A 154 3.49 2.91 -8.89
N LEU A 155 2.53 2.24 -9.51
CA LEU A 155 1.48 2.93 -10.25
C LEU A 155 0.59 3.77 -9.35
N ILE A 156 0.28 3.29 -8.15
CA ILE A 156 -0.45 4.05 -7.14
C ILE A 156 0.36 5.26 -6.67
N GLY A 157 1.66 5.08 -6.45
CA GLY A 157 2.57 6.20 -6.11
C GLY A 157 2.60 7.27 -7.19
N VAL A 158 2.73 6.88 -8.47
CA VAL A 158 2.67 7.82 -9.61
C VAL A 158 1.35 8.57 -9.65
N TYR A 159 0.23 7.90 -9.40
CA TYR A 159 -1.07 8.55 -9.31
C TYR A 159 -1.14 9.54 -8.15
N ALA A 160 -0.68 9.15 -6.96
CA ALA A 160 -0.68 10.03 -5.80
C ALA A 160 0.10 11.32 -6.09
N MET A 161 1.31 11.21 -6.64
CA MET A 161 2.09 12.37 -7.12
C MET A 161 1.32 13.18 -8.15
N ALA A 162 0.73 12.55 -9.15
CA ALA A 162 -0.02 13.22 -10.22
C ALA A 162 -1.21 14.04 -9.70
N ARG A 163 -1.73 13.68 -8.54
CA ARG A 163 -2.86 14.33 -7.87
C ARG A 163 -2.46 15.24 -6.72
N GLY A 164 -1.16 15.38 -6.43
CA GLY A 164 -0.67 16.15 -5.28
C GLY A 164 -1.17 15.57 -3.95
N ARG A 165 -1.32 14.23 -3.87
CA ARG A 165 -1.81 13.53 -2.67
C ARG A 165 -0.66 12.93 -1.88
N LYS A 166 -0.92 12.76 -0.59
CA LYS A 166 -0.05 11.97 0.30
C LYS A 166 -0.58 10.55 0.41
N ILE A 167 0.34 9.61 0.62
CA ILE A 167 0.03 8.25 1.06
C ILE A 167 0.36 8.17 2.54
N TYR A 168 -0.59 7.74 3.35
CA TYR A 168 -0.44 7.60 4.80
C TYR A 168 0.00 6.19 5.15
N HIS A 169 0.97 6.08 6.05
CA HIS A 169 1.47 4.80 6.53
C HIS A 169 1.41 4.75 8.06
N PRO A 170 0.71 3.78 8.64
CA PRO A 170 0.67 3.61 10.09
C PRO A 170 2.00 3.08 10.62
N VAL A 171 2.37 3.54 11.80
CA VAL A 171 3.52 3.04 12.56
C VAL A 171 3.03 2.71 13.98
N PRO A 172 3.26 1.50 14.46
CA PRO A 172 3.65 0.30 13.71
C PRO A 172 2.57 -0.08 12.69
N THR A 173 2.99 -0.85 11.68
CA THR A 173 2.04 -1.40 10.70
C THR A 173 1.13 -2.45 11.34
N ILE A 174 -0.06 -2.60 10.79
CA ILE A 174 -1.06 -3.60 11.23
C ILE A 174 -1.10 -4.85 10.37
N ILE A 175 -0.23 -4.91 9.36
CA ILE A 175 0.03 -6.12 8.57
C ILE A 175 1.52 -6.43 8.57
N ASP A 176 1.86 -7.69 8.40
CA ASP A 176 3.24 -8.15 8.27
C ASP A 176 3.35 -9.10 7.10
N HIS A 177 4.42 -8.95 6.32
CA HIS A 177 4.65 -9.78 5.16
C HIS A 177 5.36 -11.07 5.59
N ASP A 178 4.80 -12.22 5.31
CA ASP A 178 5.45 -13.52 5.59
C ASP A 178 6.62 -13.75 4.62
N THR A 179 7.78 -13.26 5.01
CA THR A 179 9.01 -13.37 4.20
C THR A 179 9.55 -14.80 4.09
N SER A 180 8.96 -15.77 4.80
CA SER A 180 9.31 -17.19 4.66
C SER A 180 8.70 -17.81 3.40
N ILE A 181 7.65 -17.19 2.86
CA ILE A 181 6.95 -17.64 1.68
C ILE A 181 7.67 -17.14 0.43
N LYS A 182 7.81 -18.03 -0.54
CA LYS A 182 8.43 -17.70 -1.82
C LYS A 182 7.64 -16.61 -2.54
N SER A 183 8.33 -15.54 -2.93
CA SER A 183 7.72 -14.50 -3.77
C SER A 183 7.24 -15.08 -5.11
N SER A 184 6.09 -14.62 -5.59
CA SER A 184 5.63 -14.93 -6.96
C SER A 184 6.49 -14.23 -8.02
N TYR A 185 7.27 -13.23 -7.64
CA TYR A 185 8.32 -12.63 -8.46
C TYR A 185 9.61 -13.45 -8.34
N LEU A 186 10.17 -13.85 -9.47
CA LEU A 186 11.30 -14.79 -9.55
C LEU A 186 12.65 -14.24 -9.03
N ASN A 187 12.73 -12.99 -8.61
CA ASN A 187 13.99 -12.40 -8.17
C ASN A 187 14.15 -12.47 -6.66
N ASP A 188 15.06 -13.32 -6.22
CA ASP A 188 15.49 -13.47 -4.82
C ASP A 188 16.01 -12.18 -4.16
N GLU A 189 16.33 -11.16 -4.95
CA GLU A 189 16.84 -9.88 -4.46
C GLU A 189 15.84 -9.08 -3.60
N HIS A 190 14.54 -9.39 -3.69
CA HIS A 190 13.51 -8.75 -2.88
C HIS A 190 13.26 -9.39 -1.51
N LYS A 191 13.96 -10.47 -1.16
CA LYS A 191 13.86 -11.15 0.14
C LYS A 191 14.20 -10.28 1.35
N HIS A 192 14.75 -9.10 1.14
CA HIS A 192 15.24 -8.23 2.22
C HIS A 192 14.29 -7.10 2.63
N ARG A 193 13.16 -6.94 1.97
CA ARG A 193 12.17 -5.96 2.38
C ARG A 193 11.37 -6.50 3.56
N ARG A 194 11.90 -6.29 4.75
CA ARG A 194 11.19 -6.59 5.98
C ARG A 194 10.38 -5.38 6.41
N THR A 195 9.19 -5.62 6.87
CA THR A 195 8.47 -4.64 7.66
C THR A 195 9.31 -4.26 8.88
N LEU A 196 9.68 -2.99 9.01
CA LEU A 196 10.68 -2.55 9.98
C LEU A 196 10.08 -2.21 11.34
N ALA A 197 8.78 -1.88 11.38
CA ALA A 197 8.07 -1.57 12.61
C ALA A 197 6.67 -2.20 12.56
N THR A 198 6.50 -3.35 13.20
CA THR A 198 5.24 -4.11 13.24
C THR A 198 4.60 -4.04 14.62
N TRP A 199 3.32 -4.41 14.70
CA TRP A 199 2.63 -4.61 15.99
C TRP A 199 3.32 -5.63 16.91
N ARG A 200 4.21 -6.48 16.36
CA ARG A 200 5.00 -7.45 17.14
C ARG A 200 6.17 -6.81 17.86
N THR A 201 6.64 -5.69 17.36
CA THR A 201 7.83 -4.99 17.87
C THR A 201 7.52 -3.68 18.59
N HIS A 202 6.34 -3.09 18.34
CA HIS A 202 5.93 -1.82 18.91
C HIS A 202 4.45 -1.87 19.29
N ASP A 203 4.12 -1.29 20.44
CA ASP A 203 2.72 -1.16 20.88
C ASP A 203 2.13 0.17 20.37
N ARG A 204 1.19 0.10 19.43
CA ARG A 204 0.53 1.27 18.86
C ARG A 204 -0.26 2.08 19.90
N SER A 205 -0.73 1.45 20.98
CA SER A 205 -1.48 2.14 22.03
C SER A 205 -0.67 3.19 22.79
N THR A 206 0.67 3.13 22.69
CA THR A 206 1.59 4.07 23.32
C THR A 206 1.99 5.23 22.42
N LEU A 207 1.53 5.25 21.16
CA LEU A 207 1.92 6.22 20.16
C LEU A 207 0.84 7.28 19.95
N ASP A 208 1.25 8.47 19.53
CA ASP A 208 0.34 9.48 19.02
C ASP A 208 -0.20 9.03 17.66
N CYS A 209 -1.44 8.58 17.65
CA CYS A 209 -2.13 8.10 16.45
C CYS A 209 -2.96 9.18 15.75
N ASP A 210 -2.78 10.47 16.09
CA ASP A 210 -3.36 11.56 15.32
C ASP A 210 -2.63 11.74 13.99
N ALA A 211 -3.32 11.47 12.88
CA ALA A 211 -2.75 11.58 11.55
C ALA A 211 -2.36 13.01 11.15
N SER A 212 -2.87 14.03 11.86
CA SER A 212 -2.43 15.41 11.65
C SER A 212 -1.00 15.67 12.08
N ASN A 213 -0.45 14.82 12.98
CA ASN A 213 0.93 14.85 13.47
C ASN A 213 1.86 13.92 12.67
N ALA A 214 1.41 13.39 11.53
CA ALA A 214 2.20 12.49 10.70
C ALA A 214 3.51 13.14 10.24
N VAL A 215 4.62 12.41 10.37
CA VAL A 215 5.91 12.84 9.82
C VAL A 215 5.86 12.77 8.30
N HIS A 216 6.23 13.86 7.64
CA HIS A 216 6.28 13.88 6.19
C HIS A 216 7.69 13.50 5.70
N LEU A 217 7.83 12.35 5.05
CA LEU A 217 9.11 11.82 4.59
C LEU A 217 9.45 12.18 3.14
N GLY A 218 8.55 12.91 2.43
CA GLY A 218 8.78 13.27 1.03
C GLY A 218 8.69 12.04 0.13
N ARG A 219 9.76 11.78 -0.63
CA ARG A 219 9.83 10.65 -1.58
C ARG A 219 10.37 9.40 -0.91
N PHE A 220 9.69 8.28 -1.15
CA PHE A 220 10.14 6.96 -0.70
C PHE A 220 11.31 6.43 -1.54
N TYR A 221 11.35 6.76 -2.83
CA TYR A 221 12.25 6.15 -3.83
C TYR A 221 13.40 7.04 -4.28
N GLU A 222 13.85 8.00 -3.49
CA GLU A 222 14.88 8.95 -3.94
C GLU A 222 16.19 8.32 -4.40
N SER A 223 16.58 7.19 -3.84
CA SER A 223 17.96 6.73 -4.03
C SER A 223 18.14 5.51 -4.91
N ASN A 224 17.19 4.58 -5.05
CA ASN A 224 17.51 3.25 -5.55
C ASN A 224 16.60 2.61 -6.59
N HIS A 225 15.48 3.22 -6.99
CA HIS A 225 14.62 2.59 -7.98
C HIS A 225 14.73 3.27 -9.35
N TRP A 226 15.68 2.78 -10.16
CA TRP A 226 15.86 3.18 -11.56
C TRP A 226 14.55 3.07 -12.38
N LEU A 227 13.65 2.13 -12.04
CA LEU A 227 12.33 2.00 -12.65
C LEU A 227 11.45 3.23 -12.41
N CYS A 228 11.39 3.74 -11.19
CA CYS A 228 10.62 4.95 -10.89
C CYS A 228 11.24 6.18 -11.56
N ARG A 229 12.59 6.31 -11.56
CA ARG A 229 13.27 7.38 -12.29
C ARG A 229 12.95 7.31 -13.78
N GLN A 230 13.08 6.16 -14.40
CA GLN A 230 12.88 6.02 -15.83
C GLN A 230 11.41 6.26 -16.23
N TYR A 231 10.44 5.72 -15.49
CA TYR A 231 9.02 5.88 -15.84
C TYR A 231 8.44 7.24 -15.45
N VAL A 232 8.81 7.80 -14.30
CA VAL A 232 8.32 9.12 -13.90
C VAL A 232 9.00 10.23 -14.70
N TYR A 233 10.29 10.13 -14.96
CA TYR A 233 11.04 11.15 -15.70
C TYR A 233 10.94 10.99 -17.21
N ASP A 234 10.98 9.79 -17.76
CA ASP A 234 10.89 9.58 -19.20
C ASP A 234 9.45 9.68 -19.71
N TRP A 235 8.47 9.33 -18.87
CA TRP A 235 7.06 9.37 -19.26
C TRP A 235 6.36 10.70 -18.99
N ALA A 236 6.79 11.44 -17.98
CA ALA A 236 6.25 12.75 -17.64
C ALA A 236 7.30 13.90 -17.75
N PRO A 237 8.19 13.92 -18.75
CA PRO A 237 9.30 14.89 -18.81
C PRO A 237 8.84 16.35 -18.91
N GLN A 238 7.58 16.61 -19.21
CA GLN A 238 7.04 17.96 -19.43
C GLN A 238 6.13 18.45 -18.30
N ARG A 239 5.83 17.62 -17.32
CA ARG A 239 5.04 18.05 -16.17
C ARG A 239 5.98 18.39 -15.03
N HIS A 240 6.13 19.68 -14.77
CA HIS A 240 6.81 20.15 -13.56
C HIS A 240 6.04 19.69 -12.34
N TRP A 241 6.47 18.62 -11.74
CA TRP A 241 6.00 18.15 -10.46
C TRP A 241 6.61 19.04 -9.38
N THR A 242 6.05 20.24 -9.22
CA THR A 242 6.42 21.12 -8.12
C THR A 242 5.65 20.67 -6.88
N CYS A 243 6.16 19.68 -6.21
CA CYS A 243 5.75 19.41 -4.85
C CYS A 243 6.74 20.15 -3.93
N GLU A 244 6.29 21.17 -3.23
CA GLU A 244 7.09 21.89 -2.21
C GLU A 244 7.47 21.00 -1.01
N LEU A 245 7.05 19.72 -1.04
CA LEU A 245 7.19 18.72 0.02
C LEU A 245 8.34 17.72 -0.25
N ASP A 246 9.32 18.09 -1.05
CA ASP A 246 10.29 17.15 -1.67
C ASP A 246 11.44 16.70 -0.75
N ARG A 247 11.51 17.10 0.52
CA ARG A 247 12.63 16.72 1.38
C ARG A 247 12.16 15.93 2.59
N CYS A 248 12.71 14.72 2.72
CA CYS A 248 12.70 14.01 3.99
C CYS A 248 13.39 14.90 5.03
N PRO A 249 12.79 15.11 6.22
CA PRO A 249 13.48 15.82 7.29
C PRO A 249 14.84 15.17 7.56
N GLU A 250 15.91 15.97 7.67
CA GLU A 250 17.31 15.48 7.81
C GLU A 250 17.47 14.40 8.88
N GLN A 251 16.72 14.52 9.98
CA GLN A 251 16.71 13.54 11.07
C GLN A 251 16.24 12.13 10.68
N TYR A 252 15.56 11.98 9.53
CA TYR A 252 15.06 10.69 9.03
C TYR A 252 15.79 10.23 7.75
N ALA A 253 16.75 11.01 7.27
CA ALA A 253 17.49 10.71 6.05
C ALA A 253 18.63 9.69 6.27
N GLU A 254 18.98 9.37 7.51
CA GLU A 254 20.02 8.40 7.82
C GLU A 254 19.54 6.98 7.44
N GLY A 255 20.15 6.41 6.40
CA GLY A 255 19.86 5.05 5.92
C GLY A 255 19.10 4.95 4.59
N LEU A 256 18.82 6.09 3.94
CA LEU A 256 18.30 6.15 2.55
C LEU A 256 19.42 5.99 1.51
#